data_c536b27f7ff0b071eb9b0fcf67056198
#
_entry.id   c536b27f7ff0b071eb9b0fcf67056198
#
_cell.length_a   1.000
_cell.length_b   1.000
_cell.length_c   1.000
_cell.angle_alpha   90.00
_cell.angle_beta   90.00
_cell.angle_gamma   90.00
#
_symmetry.space_group_name_H-M   'P 1'
#
loop_
_entity.id
_entity.type
_entity.pdbx_description
1 polymer ?
#
loop_
_entity_poly.entity_id
_entity_poly.type
_entity_poly.pdbx_seq_one_letter_code
_entity_poly.pdbx_strand_id
1 'polypeptide(L)'
;RRLRKEKGVSPFVRLKVHWWLAGLLITGILSWIALPNMIIWGSIQLEDFPLGEESRYRIISPATIIYDNSEMIIKEGETIINKGEKITPPHRQKLMAILPFLKPPSIEIIFGISSIIAFLIGLFAFYLKRYEPDVFQESRKVMVLIITILITAIASKLIIAYSIPYPFLLVPAVIASSMIVILISPQLAILTTVILGIIIGIMSGIGAEPMFERLTIVFCGGMVAILSLSSSVRCRRDVMKSGLYVCLASILVIVGISLAKDELLIELARNSLWGILSGMAVIIAIPGLLPVFEYLAKVPTNIQLLELADLEHPLLKELENVARGTYHHSVNVSKLAETAAEAINANALLSRVAAYYHDIGKMERPDYFSENQENGNNIHDTIGPLLSAKIIKSHVIEGVKKAKKYRLPKVIEDIISEHHGTSTVSFFYEKALAETGAEDRKAIDEEDFRYNGPKPQSKEAAIIMLADCVEAASRSMMSNLPESPTTYKDLGNLVGTLINKRVNDSQMDESALTLGDIKKIAESFTQVLNGIYHSRIVYPEEETMTNPQSSILMREVINNDRNQQIYRYPSK
;
A
#
# COMPACT_ATOMS: atom_id res chain seq x y z
N ARG A 1 15.80 21.10 -42.15
CA ARG A 1 15.90 21.66 -40.79
C ARG A 1 15.02 20.82 -39.87
N ARG A 2 15.60 19.79 -39.22
CA ARG A 2 14.94 18.94 -38.20
C ARG A 2 14.86 19.76 -36.90
N LEU A 3 13.66 20.13 -36.51
CA LEU A 3 13.40 20.62 -35.17
C LEU A 3 13.47 19.40 -34.20
N ARG A 4 14.54 19.34 -33.44
CA ARG A 4 14.68 18.47 -32.26
C ARG A 4 13.60 18.89 -31.26
N LYS A 5 12.53 18.11 -31.10
CA LYS A 5 11.61 18.22 -29.97
C LYS A 5 12.42 17.87 -28.72
N GLU A 6 12.76 18.87 -27.95
CA GLU A 6 13.23 18.68 -26.59
C GLU A 6 12.14 17.92 -25.82
N LYS A 7 12.46 16.69 -25.42
CA LYS A 7 11.64 15.93 -24.45
C LYS A 7 11.60 16.79 -23.19
N GLY A 8 10.42 17.30 -22.86
CA GLY A 8 10.18 18.02 -21.63
C GLY A 8 10.50 17.10 -20.45
N VAL A 9 11.67 17.31 -19.88
CA VAL A 9 12.09 16.66 -18.64
C VAL A 9 11.14 17.12 -17.56
N SER A 10 10.37 16.18 -16.99
CA SER A 10 9.44 16.44 -15.90
C SER A 10 10.17 17.23 -14.79
N PRO A 11 9.53 18.24 -14.18
CA PRO A 11 10.18 19.06 -13.13
C PRO A 11 10.67 18.23 -11.93
N PHE A 12 10.20 16.99 -11.78
CA PHE A 12 10.65 16.06 -10.74
C PHE A 12 12.06 15.48 -10.96
N VAL A 13 12.60 15.49 -12.18
CA VAL A 13 13.99 15.03 -12.44
C VAL A 13 15.03 15.99 -11.85
N ARG A 14 14.70 17.25 -11.63
CA ARG A 14 15.60 18.22 -10.98
C ARG A 14 15.73 18.04 -9.46
N LEU A 15 14.83 17.32 -8.81
CA LEU A 15 14.91 17.04 -7.36
C LEU A 15 16.00 16.04 -6.97
N LYS A 16 16.54 15.24 -7.89
CA LYS A 16 17.62 14.27 -7.62
C LYS A 16 18.93 14.90 -7.11
N VAL A 17 19.12 16.19 -7.29
CA VAL A 17 20.41 16.85 -6.99
C VAL A 17 20.54 17.28 -5.53
N HIS A 18 19.49 17.28 -4.71
CA HIS A 18 19.52 17.93 -3.39
C HIS A 18 19.09 17.06 -2.20
N TRP A 19 19.16 15.73 -2.29
CA TRP A 19 18.84 14.85 -1.15
C TRP A 19 19.68 15.11 0.10
N TRP A 20 20.93 15.54 -0.06
CA TRP A 20 21.79 15.95 1.04
C TRP A 20 21.30 17.24 1.71
N LEU A 21 20.76 18.21 0.95
CA LEU A 21 20.15 19.43 1.51
C LEU A 21 18.88 19.08 2.29
N ALA A 22 18.05 18.19 1.75
CA ALA A 22 16.87 17.68 2.48
C ALA A 22 17.27 16.97 3.78
N GLY A 23 18.33 16.15 3.74
CA GLY A 23 18.89 15.51 4.92
C GLY A 23 19.36 16.51 5.97
N LEU A 24 20.09 17.56 5.58
CA LEU A 24 20.54 18.64 6.47
C LEU A 24 19.35 19.40 7.08
N LEU A 25 18.33 19.73 6.27
CA LEU A 25 17.13 20.41 6.73
C LEU A 25 16.37 19.57 7.77
N ILE A 26 16.18 18.29 7.49
CA ILE A 26 15.50 17.34 8.39
C ILE A 26 16.30 17.20 9.68
N THR A 27 17.63 17.06 9.60
CA THR A 27 18.50 17.02 10.76
C THR A 27 18.32 18.27 11.62
N GLY A 28 18.34 19.46 11.01
CA GLY A 28 18.12 20.72 11.72
C GLY A 28 16.76 20.79 12.41
N ILE A 29 15.69 20.44 11.70
CA ILE A 29 14.32 20.43 12.26
C ILE A 29 14.20 19.43 13.40
N LEU A 30 14.65 18.18 13.22
CA LEU A 30 14.58 17.17 14.24
C LEU A 30 15.47 17.49 15.45
N SER A 31 16.66 18.08 15.23
CA SER A 31 17.52 18.54 16.31
C SER A 31 16.82 19.64 17.12
N TRP A 32 16.20 20.60 16.45
CA TRP A 32 15.44 21.65 17.13
C TRP A 32 14.24 21.09 17.91
N ILE A 33 13.48 20.15 17.32
CA ILE A 33 12.36 19.46 18.00
C ILE A 33 12.86 18.63 19.19
N ALA A 34 14.00 17.95 19.05
CA ALA A 34 14.54 17.08 20.07
C ALA A 34 15.14 17.83 21.29
N LEU A 35 15.43 19.12 21.15
CA LEU A 35 15.95 19.89 22.29
C LEU A 35 14.94 19.91 23.44
N PRO A 36 15.35 19.54 24.66
CA PRO A 36 14.47 19.65 25.82
C PRO A 36 14.11 21.13 26.07
N ASN A 37 12.89 21.38 26.48
CA ASN A 37 12.37 22.68 26.94
C ASN A 37 12.29 23.85 25.94
N MET A 38 12.52 23.65 24.64
CA MET A 38 12.50 24.74 23.65
C MET A 38 11.12 25.34 23.34
N ILE A 39 10.02 24.72 23.73
CA ILE A 39 8.67 25.25 23.42
C ILE A 39 8.22 26.33 24.41
N ILE A 40 8.84 26.42 25.57
CA ILE A 40 8.20 27.14 26.66
C ILE A 40 8.85 28.47 26.97
N TRP A 41 10.12 28.81 26.63
CA TRP A 41 10.62 30.00 27.33
C TRP A 41 11.78 30.78 26.72
N GLY A 42 11.56 32.06 26.68
CA GLY A 42 12.61 33.06 26.96
C GLY A 42 13.18 32.83 28.35
N SER A 43 14.43 33.22 28.57
CA SER A 43 15.18 33.01 29.81
C SER A 43 14.39 33.44 31.04
N ILE A 44 13.76 32.47 31.75
CA ILE A 44 13.21 32.71 33.07
C ILE A 44 14.39 32.79 34.05
N GLN A 45 14.48 33.90 34.76
CA GLN A 45 15.47 34.12 35.82
C GLN A 45 14.79 34.12 37.18
N LEU A 46 15.56 33.83 38.26
CA LEU A 46 15.04 33.88 39.62
C LEU A 46 14.54 35.27 39.99
N GLU A 47 15.06 36.29 39.37
CA GLU A 47 14.69 37.70 39.48
C GLU A 47 13.26 37.99 38.99
N ASP A 48 12.73 37.14 38.13
CA ASP A 48 11.34 37.23 37.67
C ASP A 48 10.32 36.80 38.73
N PHE A 49 10.82 36.28 39.91
CA PHE A 49 10.01 35.79 41.01
C PHE A 49 10.38 36.46 42.33
N PRO A 50 10.14 37.76 42.50
CA PRO A 50 10.38 38.47 43.75
C PRO A 50 9.40 37.99 44.84
N LEU A 51 9.92 37.82 46.07
CA LEU A 51 9.12 37.38 47.22
C LEU A 51 7.99 38.36 47.51
N GLY A 52 6.78 37.79 47.70
CA GLY A 52 5.57 38.56 48.04
C GLY A 52 4.79 39.13 46.85
N GLU A 53 5.33 39.09 45.65
CA GLU A 53 4.62 39.47 44.42
C GLU A 53 3.85 38.29 43.83
N GLU A 54 2.89 38.60 42.95
CA GLU A 54 2.11 37.58 42.23
C GLU A 54 2.91 37.05 41.05
N SER A 55 2.95 35.73 40.91
CA SER A 55 3.61 35.09 39.77
C SER A 55 2.91 35.41 38.45
N ARG A 56 3.67 35.86 37.46
CA ARG A 56 3.18 36.09 36.09
C ARG A 56 2.98 34.78 35.32
N TYR A 57 3.58 33.68 35.80
CA TYR A 57 3.63 32.39 35.11
C TYR A 57 3.12 31.28 36.02
N ARG A 58 2.53 30.24 35.39
CA ARG A 58 2.36 28.93 36.02
C ARG A 58 3.61 28.12 35.70
N ILE A 59 4.30 27.63 36.73
CA ILE A 59 5.51 26.82 36.59
C ILE A 59 5.25 25.41 37.11
N ILE A 60 5.59 24.44 36.30
CA ILE A 60 5.48 23.02 36.58
C ILE A 60 6.88 22.42 36.48
N SER A 61 7.23 21.51 37.37
CA SER A 61 8.52 20.83 37.32
C SER A 61 8.65 19.98 36.03
N PRO A 62 9.72 20.18 35.27
CA PRO A 62 9.96 19.41 34.00
C PRO A 62 10.54 18.02 34.27
N ALA A 63 10.94 17.72 35.47
CA ALA A 63 11.55 16.44 35.88
C ALA A 63 11.39 16.19 37.38
N THR A 64 11.56 14.93 37.79
CA THR A 64 11.71 14.61 39.22
C THR A 64 13.11 15.03 39.67
N ILE A 65 13.19 15.96 40.64
CA ILE A 65 14.43 16.56 41.12
C ILE A 65 14.56 16.28 42.62
N ILE A 66 15.70 15.73 43.02
CA ILE A 66 16.09 15.56 44.40
C ILE A 66 17.08 16.68 44.70
N TYR A 67 16.70 17.59 45.60
CA TYR A 67 17.49 18.75 46.00
C TYR A 67 17.90 18.64 47.46
N ASP A 68 19.12 19.07 47.72
CA ASP A 68 19.66 19.15 49.09
C ASP A 68 19.68 17.80 49.83
N ASN A 69 20.44 16.81 49.30
CA ASN A 69 20.69 15.49 49.91
C ASN A 69 19.45 14.73 50.42
N SER A 70 18.36 14.78 49.65
CA SER A 70 17.09 14.06 49.89
C SER A 70 16.08 14.78 50.79
N GLU A 71 16.31 16.00 51.25
CA GLU A 71 15.33 16.74 52.04
C GLU A 71 14.16 17.30 51.21
N MET A 72 14.36 17.52 49.90
CA MET A 72 13.29 17.99 49.01
C MET A 72 13.23 17.18 47.72
N ILE A 73 12.11 16.51 47.49
CA ILE A 73 11.80 15.80 46.26
C ILE A 73 10.70 16.58 45.55
N ILE A 74 11.00 17.09 44.35
CA ILE A 74 10.03 17.71 43.44
C ILE A 74 9.73 16.71 42.34
N LYS A 75 8.47 16.30 42.22
CA LYS A 75 8.07 15.31 41.18
C LYS A 75 7.89 15.97 39.83
N GLU A 76 8.15 15.22 38.76
CA GLU A 76 7.80 15.64 37.41
C GLU A 76 6.29 15.94 37.33
N GLY A 77 5.92 17.07 36.72
CA GLY A 77 4.53 17.51 36.65
C GLY A 77 3.99 18.21 37.91
N GLU A 78 4.76 18.30 38.98
CA GLU A 78 4.37 19.05 40.17
C GLU A 78 4.27 20.55 39.85
N THR A 79 3.13 21.16 40.19
CA THR A 79 2.97 22.62 40.06
C THR A 79 3.72 23.31 41.17
N ILE A 80 4.75 24.06 40.82
CA ILE A 80 5.58 24.82 41.77
C ILE A 80 4.89 26.10 42.21
N ILE A 81 4.28 26.79 41.21
CA ILE A 81 3.52 28.02 41.45
C ILE A 81 2.49 28.22 40.34
N ASN A 82 1.31 28.71 40.68
CA ASN A 82 0.28 29.08 39.69
C ASN A 82 0.40 30.56 39.32
N LYS A 83 -0.13 30.89 38.12
CA LYS A 83 -0.24 32.30 37.71
C LYS A 83 -1.17 33.05 38.64
N GLY A 84 -0.74 34.21 39.14
CA GLY A 84 -1.47 35.04 40.09
C GLY A 84 -1.28 34.61 41.57
N GLU A 85 -0.54 33.53 41.83
CA GLU A 85 -0.23 33.08 43.20
C GLU A 85 0.94 33.87 43.78
N LYS A 86 0.87 34.25 45.08
CA LYS A 86 1.96 34.99 45.75
C LYS A 86 3.17 34.10 45.96
N ILE A 87 4.33 34.63 45.59
CA ILE A 87 5.60 33.94 45.67
C ILE A 87 6.06 33.90 47.15
N THR A 88 6.13 32.70 47.70
CA THR A 88 6.57 32.42 49.07
C THR A 88 8.01 31.89 49.08
N PRO A 89 8.70 31.91 50.23
CA PRO A 89 10.05 31.32 50.35
C PRO A 89 10.13 29.85 49.91
N PRO A 90 9.18 28.96 50.25
CA PRO A 90 9.15 27.58 49.71
C PRO A 90 9.04 27.52 48.19
N HIS A 91 8.18 28.39 47.59
CA HIS A 91 8.07 28.45 46.12
C HIS A 91 9.42 28.83 45.51
N ARG A 92 10.12 29.83 46.09
CA ARG A 92 11.41 30.29 45.58
C ARG A 92 12.51 29.23 45.74
N GLN A 93 12.49 28.44 46.81
CA GLN A 93 13.41 27.33 47.01
C GLN A 93 13.20 26.23 45.97
N LYS A 94 11.95 25.85 45.71
CA LYS A 94 11.60 24.91 44.63
C LYS A 94 11.99 25.48 43.27
N LEU A 95 11.76 26.77 43.03
CA LEU A 95 12.17 27.43 41.78
C LEU A 95 13.68 27.38 41.60
N MET A 96 14.49 27.62 42.62
CA MET A 96 15.96 27.49 42.55
C MET A 96 16.38 26.09 42.13
N ALA A 97 15.73 25.06 42.62
CA ALA A 97 16.04 23.67 42.32
C ALA A 97 15.71 23.32 40.83
N ILE A 98 14.65 23.90 40.27
CA ILE A 98 14.21 23.60 38.90
C ILE A 98 14.81 24.58 37.87
N LEU A 99 15.31 25.73 38.26
CA LEU A 99 15.85 26.76 37.36
C LEU A 99 16.92 26.24 36.38
N PRO A 100 17.87 25.37 36.79
CA PRO A 100 18.84 24.77 35.87
C PRO A 100 18.20 24.01 34.73
N PHE A 101 17.03 23.41 34.98
CA PHE A 101 16.26 22.63 33.98
C PHE A 101 15.37 23.52 33.10
N LEU A 102 15.16 24.78 33.52
CA LEU A 102 14.39 25.79 32.75
C LEU A 102 15.30 26.67 31.85
N LYS A 103 16.62 26.60 32.02
CA LYS A 103 17.55 27.32 31.14
C LYS A 103 17.57 26.74 29.73
N PRO A 104 17.78 27.56 28.72
CA PRO A 104 18.02 27.04 27.38
C PRO A 104 19.22 26.09 27.40
N PRO A 105 19.19 25.00 26.61
CA PRO A 105 20.28 24.04 26.56
C PRO A 105 21.58 24.73 26.14
N SER A 106 22.69 24.32 26.71
CA SER A 106 24.02 24.84 26.35
C SER A 106 24.38 24.47 24.89
N ILE A 107 25.31 25.18 24.28
CA ILE A 107 25.78 24.93 22.90
C ILE A 107 26.31 23.50 22.79
N GLU A 108 26.97 22.97 23.82
CA GLU A 108 27.51 21.61 23.86
C GLU A 108 26.38 20.57 23.77
N ILE A 109 25.28 20.77 24.50
CA ILE A 109 24.10 19.90 24.47
C ILE A 109 23.45 19.95 23.08
N ILE A 110 23.29 21.16 22.51
CA ILE A 110 22.73 21.33 21.18
C ILE A 110 23.59 20.58 20.15
N PHE A 111 24.91 20.76 20.21
CA PHE A 111 25.85 20.11 19.30
C PHE A 111 25.82 18.57 19.48
N GLY A 112 25.82 18.09 20.71
CA GLY A 112 25.76 16.66 21.03
C GLY A 112 24.48 16.00 20.46
N ILE A 113 23.31 16.57 20.75
CA ILE A 113 22.02 16.08 20.23
C ILE A 113 21.98 16.13 18.71
N SER A 114 22.41 17.25 18.11
CA SER A 114 22.42 17.40 16.64
C SER A 114 23.35 16.39 15.99
N SER A 115 24.49 16.08 16.58
CA SER A 115 25.43 15.06 16.08
C SER A 115 24.82 13.67 16.10
N ILE A 116 24.12 13.29 17.20
CA ILE A 116 23.42 12.01 17.30
C ILE A 116 22.32 11.90 16.22
N ILE A 117 21.50 12.94 16.08
CA ILE A 117 20.43 12.95 15.06
C ILE A 117 20.98 12.91 13.65
N ALA A 118 22.06 13.67 13.35
CA ALA A 118 22.73 13.62 12.07
C ALA A 118 23.26 12.21 11.75
N PHE A 119 23.86 11.54 12.73
CA PHE A 119 24.31 10.16 12.59
C PHE A 119 23.15 9.19 12.30
N LEU A 120 22.06 9.29 13.06
CA LEU A 120 20.87 8.44 12.84
C LEU A 120 20.24 8.64 11.47
N ILE A 121 20.11 9.88 11.01
CA ILE A 121 19.60 10.19 9.66
C ILE A 121 20.57 9.71 8.58
N GLY A 122 21.87 9.89 8.78
CA GLY A 122 22.90 9.38 7.87
C GLY A 122 22.86 7.86 7.75
N LEU A 123 22.72 7.16 8.88
CA LEU A 123 22.56 5.70 8.93
C LEU A 123 21.28 5.26 8.20
N PHE A 124 20.16 5.96 8.42
CA PHE A 124 18.89 5.70 7.75
C PHE A 124 18.99 5.90 6.23
N ALA A 125 19.58 7.00 5.80
CA ALA A 125 19.79 7.28 4.37
C ALA A 125 20.73 6.24 3.71
N PHE A 126 21.78 5.82 4.41
CA PHE A 126 22.68 4.76 3.97
C PHE A 126 21.92 3.43 3.82
N TYR A 127 21.09 3.07 4.81
CA TYR A 127 20.27 1.86 4.76
C TYR A 127 19.32 1.89 3.56
N LEU A 128 18.57 2.99 3.36
CA LEU A 128 17.68 3.16 2.22
C LEU A 128 18.42 2.97 0.89
N LYS A 129 19.56 3.64 0.73
CA LYS A 129 20.34 3.56 -0.51
C LYS A 129 20.89 2.16 -0.78
N ARG A 130 21.27 1.42 0.27
CA ARG A 130 21.97 0.12 0.15
C ARG A 130 21.01 -1.08 0.08
N TYR A 131 19.94 -1.05 0.86
CA TYR A 131 19.05 -2.19 1.05
C TYR A 131 17.65 -2.01 0.48
N GLU A 132 17.21 -0.76 0.28
CA GLU A 132 15.90 -0.43 -0.26
C GLU A 132 16.04 0.58 -1.44
N PRO A 133 16.79 0.24 -2.49
CA PRO A 133 17.08 1.16 -3.59
C PRO A 133 15.82 1.62 -4.32
N ASP A 134 14.79 0.79 -4.41
CA ASP A 134 13.52 1.11 -5.05
C ASP A 134 12.76 2.20 -4.28
N VAL A 135 12.76 2.11 -2.94
CA VAL A 135 12.20 3.15 -2.07
C VAL A 135 13.01 4.44 -2.17
N PHE A 136 14.35 4.33 -2.17
CA PHE A 136 15.24 5.48 -2.24
C PHE A 136 15.10 6.26 -3.56
N GLN A 137 14.85 5.59 -4.66
CA GLN A 137 14.66 6.21 -5.97
C GLN A 137 13.27 6.84 -6.13
N GLU A 138 12.28 6.37 -5.38
CA GLU A 138 10.91 6.88 -5.45
C GLU A 138 10.71 8.04 -4.46
N SER A 139 10.84 9.26 -4.97
CA SER A 139 10.77 10.50 -4.17
C SER A 139 9.53 10.61 -3.29
N ARG A 140 8.40 10.00 -3.69
CA ARG A 140 7.14 10.04 -2.92
C ARG A 140 7.20 9.16 -1.69
N LYS A 141 7.72 7.94 -1.80
CA LYS A 141 7.88 7.05 -0.64
C LYS A 141 8.81 7.66 0.39
N VAL A 142 9.92 8.24 -0.08
CA VAL A 142 10.86 8.98 0.80
C VAL A 142 10.16 10.18 1.46
N MET A 143 9.36 10.94 0.72
CA MET A 143 8.59 12.07 1.27
C MET A 143 7.60 11.59 2.35
N VAL A 144 6.90 10.49 2.13
CA VAL A 144 5.98 9.89 3.14
C VAL A 144 6.75 9.49 4.39
N LEU A 145 7.92 8.86 4.27
CA LEU A 145 8.79 8.55 5.42
C LEU A 145 9.17 9.81 6.21
N ILE A 146 9.62 10.84 5.52
CA ILE A 146 10.01 12.12 6.15
C ILE A 146 8.83 12.75 6.88
N ILE A 147 7.68 12.88 6.21
CA ILE A 147 6.47 13.47 6.78
C ILE A 147 6.02 12.67 8.01
N THR A 148 6.04 11.34 7.93
CA THR A 148 5.66 10.47 9.04
C THR A 148 6.57 10.66 10.26
N ILE A 149 7.89 10.70 10.04
CA ILE A 149 8.87 10.95 11.11
C ILE A 149 8.66 12.34 11.74
N LEU A 150 8.52 13.37 10.93
CA LEU A 150 8.34 14.75 11.42
C LEU A 150 7.03 14.93 12.20
N ILE A 151 5.91 14.44 11.67
CA ILE A 151 4.61 14.53 12.36
C ILE A 151 4.67 13.79 13.70
N THR A 152 5.27 12.59 13.72
CA THR A 152 5.42 11.81 14.94
C THR A 152 6.30 12.54 15.97
N ALA A 153 7.43 13.10 15.55
CA ALA A 153 8.31 13.86 16.42
C ALA A 153 7.61 15.10 16.99
N ILE A 154 6.88 15.85 16.18
CA ILE A 154 6.11 17.03 16.61
C ILE A 154 5.00 16.63 17.59
N ALA A 155 4.23 15.60 17.27
CA ALA A 155 3.15 15.11 18.14
C ALA A 155 3.70 14.64 19.49
N SER A 156 4.81 13.89 19.49
CA SER A 156 5.48 13.45 20.71
C SER A 156 6.00 14.62 21.54
N LYS A 157 6.55 15.65 20.87
CA LYS A 157 7.00 16.88 21.56
C LYS A 157 5.84 17.60 22.24
N LEU A 158 4.68 17.69 21.58
CA LEU A 158 3.49 18.32 22.18
C LEU A 158 2.99 17.51 23.37
N ILE A 159 2.95 16.17 23.27
CA ILE A 159 2.56 15.29 24.38
C ILE A 159 3.47 15.54 25.62
N ILE A 160 4.78 15.61 25.39
CA ILE A 160 5.75 15.89 26.46
C ILE A 160 5.57 17.31 27.01
N ALA A 161 5.44 18.31 26.14
CA ALA A 161 5.31 19.72 26.54
C ALA A 161 4.04 20.01 27.36
N TYR A 162 2.94 19.32 27.06
CA TYR A 162 1.69 19.44 27.82
C TYR A 162 1.60 18.48 29.02
N SER A 163 2.69 17.81 29.37
CA SER A 163 2.74 16.84 30.48
C SER A 163 1.65 15.78 30.41
N ILE A 164 1.31 15.36 29.20
CA ILE A 164 0.38 14.24 28.99
C ILE A 164 1.11 12.95 29.43
N PRO A 165 0.44 12.02 30.15
CA PRO A 165 1.06 10.80 30.63
C PRO A 165 1.82 10.04 29.52
N TYR A 166 3.00 9.54 29.87
CA TYR A 166 3.94 8.93 28.91
C TYR A 166 3.36 7.77 28.07
N PRO A 167 2.38 6.95 28.55
CA PRO A 167 1.80 5.91 27.71
C PRO A 167 1.14 6.46 26.44
N PHE A 168 0.75 7.73 26.41
CA PHE A 168 0.14 8.34 25.25
C PHE A 168 1.14 8.59 24.09
N LEU A 169 2.45 8.56 24.36
CA LEU A 169 3.50 8.59 23.33
C LEU A 169 3.45 7.38 22.38
N LEU A 170 2.81 6.30 22.82
CA LEU A 170 2.55 5.14 21.98
C LEU A 170 1.74 5.51 20.72
N VAL A 171 0.75 6.42 20.84
CA VAL A 171 -0.17 6.73 19.74
C VAL A 171 0.55 7.21 18.48
N PRO A 172 1.33 8.31 18.48
CA PRO A 172 2.00 8.77 17.28
C PRO A 172 3.04 7.77 16.76
N ALA A 173 3.77 7.08 17.66
CA ALA A 173 4.80 6.13 17.28
C ALA A 173 4.23 4.88 16.61
N VAL A 174 3.15 4.31 17.15
CA VAL A 174 2.49 3.13 16.57
C VAL A 174 1.80 3.46 15.26
N ILE A 175 1.19 4.64 15.14
CA ILE A 175 0.63 5.10 13.87
C ILE A 175 1.73 5.17 12.81
N ALA A 176 2.89 5.76 13.12
CA ALA A 176 4.02 5.83 12.20
C ALA A 176 4.52 4.44 11.78
N SER A 177 4.75 3.55 12.75
CA SER A 177 5.19 2.18 12.50
C SER A 177 4.19 1.43 11.62
N SER A 178 2.89 1.55 11.92
CA SER A 178 1.81 0.92 11.16
C SER A 178 1.69 1.44 9.74
N MET A 179 1.79 2.77 9.54
CA MET A 179 1.75 3.36 8.21
C MET A 179 2.92 2.89 7.34
N ILE A 180 4.13 2.84 7.92
CA ILE A 180 5.32 2.43 7.17
C ILE A 180 5.27 0.93 6.83
N VAL A 181 4.81 0.07 7.74
CA VAL A 181 4.71 -1.37 7.45
C VAL A 181 3.64 -1.67 6.40
N ILE A 182 2.53 -0.94 6.39
CA ILE A 182 1.44 -1.15 5.42
C ILE A 182 1.80 -0.61 4.03
N LEU A 183 2.47 0.56 3.97
CA LEU A 183 2.69 1.29 2.72
C LEU A 183 4.03 0.99 2.06
N ILE A 184 5.04 0.57 2.83
CA ILE A 184 6.42 0.48 2.33
C ILE A 184 7.03 -0.89 2.63
N SER A 185 7.54 -1.12 3.85
CA SER A 185 8.10 -2.42 4.23
C SER A 185 8.23 -2.59 5.76
N PRO A 186 8.19 -3.85 6.27
CA PRO A 186 8.38 -4.13 7.68
C PRO A 186 9.78 -3.73 8.18
N GLN A 187 10.82 -3.92 7.36
CA GLN A 187 12.20 -3.61 7.69
C GLN A 187 12.40 -2.11 7.95
N LEU A 188 11.84 -1.27 7.08
CA LEU A 188 11.87 0.18 7.27
C LEU A 188 11.04 0.63 8.46
N ALA A 189 9.91 -0.03 8.72
CA ALA A 189 9.10 0.25 9.90
C ALA A 189 9.89 -0.02 11.21
N ILE A 190 10.61 -1.14 11.30
CA ILE A 190 11.48 -1.47 12.45
C ILE A 190 12.54 -0.38 12.65
N LEU A 191 13.29 -0.08 11.60
CA LEU A 191 14.37 0.92 11.68
C LEU A 191 13.83 2.30 12.09
N THR A 192 12.70 2.71 11.49
CA THR A 192 12.07 4.00 11.84
C THR A 192 11.57 4.01 13.27
N THR A 193 11.01 2.90 13.77
CA THR A 193 10.54 2.78 15.15
C THR A 193 11.70 2.93 16.15
N VAL A 194 12.85 2.32 15.87
CA VAL A 194 14.06 2.46 16.68
C VAL A 194 14.52 3.92 16.71
N ILE A 195 14.62 4.56 15.55
CA ILE A 195 15.05 5.95 15.43
C ILE A 195 14.08 6.89 16.17
N LEU A 196 12.78 6.71 15.98
CA LEU A 196 11.75 7.49 16.68
C LEU A 196 11.83 7.27 18.20
N GLY A 197 12.02 6.04 18.65
CA GLY A 197 12.20 5.73 20.07
C GLY A 197 13.38 6.49 20.68
N ILE A 198 14.53 6.52 19.99
CA ILE A 198 15.72 7.26 20.44
C ILE A 198 15.42 8.78 20.47
N ILE A 199 14.81 9.33 19.43
CA ILE A 199 14.47 10.76 19.36
C ILE A 199 13.50 11.13 20.49
N ILE A 200 12.44 10.35 20.71
CA ILE A 200 11.45 10.58 21.78
C ILE A 200 12.12 10.44 23.16
N GLY A 201 13.02 9.47 23.31
CA GLY A 201 13.83 9.33 24.53
C GLY A 201 14.65 10.58 24.82
N ILE A 202 15.37 11.12 23.83
CA ILE A 202 16.16 12.36 23.97
C ILE A 202 15.26 13.57 24.33
N MET A 203 14.09 13.69 23.67
CA MET A 203 13.11 14.76 23.98
C MET A 203 12.65 14.76 25.43
N SER A 204 12.69 13.61 26.07
CA SER A 204 12.22 13.39 27.44
C SER A 204 13.17 13.91 28.51
N GLY A 205 14.35 14.33 28.11
CA GLY A 205 15.43 14.74 29.00
C GLY A 205 16.55 13.69 29.05
N ILE A 206 17.78 14.13 29.33
CA ILE A 206 18.98 13.28 29.40
C ILE A 206 19.07 12.55 30.75
N GLY A 207 17.94 12.25 31.39
CA GLY A 207 17.86 11.44 32.64
C GLY A 207 17.61 9.97 32.29
N ALA A 208 18.22 9.03 33.02
CA ALA A 208 18.15 7.62 32.70
C ALA A 208 16.72 7.04 32.76
N GLU A 209 15.94 7.40 33.78
CA GLU A 209 14.61 6.82 34.02
C GLU A 209 13.55 7.22 32.99
N PRO A 210 13.25 8.52 32.76
CA PRO A 210 12.19 8.90 31.86
C PRO A 210 12.51 8.53 30.40
N MET A 211 13.79 8.53 30.03
CA MET A 211 14.24 8.10 28.71
C MET A 211 13.96 6.61 28.48
N PHE A 212 14.28 5.76 29.47
CA PHE A 212 14.09 4.31 29.37
C PHE A 212 12.62 3.94 29.23
N GLU A 213 11.73 4.52 30.05
CA GLU A 213 10.29 4.26 29.98
C GLU A 213 9.69 4.59 28.62
N ARG A 214 9.99 5.79 28.13
CA ARG A 214 9.42 6.31 26.89
C ARG A 214 9.96 5.57 25.66
N LEU A 215 11.25 5.24 25.67
CA LEU A 215 11.84 4.41 24.63
C LEU A 215 11.23 3.01 24.65
N THR A 216 11.09 2.39 25.81
CA THR A 216 10.57 1.03 25.96
C THR A 216 9.14 0.92 25.47
N ILE A 217 8.25 1.85 25.86
CA ILE A 217 6.85 1.80 25.45
C ILE A 217 6.68 2.04 23.96
N VAL A 218 7.43 2.97 23.38
CA VAL A 218 7.42 3.25 21.94
C VAL A 218 7.94 2.07 21.15
N PHE A 219 9.06 1.50 21.59
CA PHE A 219 9.68 0.36 20.92
C PHE A 219 8.78 -0.89 20.97
N CYS A 220 8.32 -1.28 22.15
CA CYS A 220 7.48 -2.47 22.31
C CYS A 220 6.16 -2.33 21.55
N GLY A 221 5.48 -1.18 21.68
CA GLY A 221 4.23 -0.93 20.99
C GLY A 221 4.39 -0.91 19.48
N GLY A 222 5.43 -0.23 18.98
CA GLY A 222 5.76 -0.19 17.56
C GLY A 222 6.10 -1.58 17.00
N MET A 223 6.91 -2.37 17.74
CA MET A 223 7.26 -3.74 17.32
C MET A 223 6.04 -4.66 17.25
N VAL A 224 5.14 -4.60 18.23
CA VAL A 224 3.89 -5.39 18.21
C VAL A 224 3.00 -5.00 17.03
N ALA A 225 2.89 -3.70 16.73
CA ALA A 225 2.17 -3.22 15.55
C ALA A 225 2.79 -3.76 14.26
N ILE A 226 4.12 -3.67 14.11
CA ILE A 226 4.83 -4.16 12.92
C ILE A 226 4.62 -5.67 12.76
N LEU A 227 4.87 -6.45 13.81
CA LEU A 227 4.73 -7.91 13.75
C LEU A 227 3.31 -8.36 13.42
N SER A 228 2.31 -7.67 13.96
CA SER A 228 0.89 -7.99 13.70
C SER A 228 0.41 -7.59 12.30
N LEU A 229 1.03 -6.57 11.68
CA LEU A 229 0.67 -6.05 10.37
C LEU A 229 1.60 -6.52 9.24
N SER A 230 2.75 -7.14 9.56
CA SER A 230 3.71 -7.63 8.56
C SER A 230 3.19 -8.82 7.74
N SER A 231 2.30 -9.63 8.32
CA SER A 231 1.54 -10.62 7.55
C SER A 231 0.45 -9.88 6.79
N SER A 232 0.39 -10.03 5.48
CA SER A 232 -0.47 -9.27 4.54
C SER A 232 -1.80 -8.80 5.14
N VAL A 233 -1.91 -7.49 5.40
CA VAL A 233 -3.16 -6.84 5.85
C VAL A 233 -4.18 -6.98 4.72
N ARG A 234 -5.25 -7.73 4.96
CA ARG A 234 -6.29 -7.99 3.96
C ARG A 234 -7.55 -7.18 4.19
N CYS A 235 -7.82 -6.78 5.43
CA CYS A 235 -9.04 -6.05 5.74
C CYS A 235 -8.84 -5.10 6.94
N ARG A 236 -9.78 -4.16 7.10
CA ARG A 236 -9.78 -3.22 8.24
C ARG A 236 -9.79 -3.94 9.59
N ARG A 237 -10.37 -5.14 9.66
CA ARG A 237 -10.39 -5.97 10.88
C ARG A 237 -8.98 -6.37 11.33
N ASP A 238 -8.05 -6.57 10.41
CA ASP A 238 -6.66 -6.93 10.76
C ASP A 238 -5.95 -5.75 11.43
N VAL A 239 -6.25 -4.53 10.97
CA VAL A 239 -5.77 -3.29 11.62
C VAL A 239 -6.34 -3.15 13.03
N MET A 240 -7.65 -3.45 13.21
CA MET A 240 -8.27 -3.40 14.54
C MET A 240 -7.66 -4.44 15.49
N LYS A 241 -7.40 -5.67 15.03
CA LYS A 241 -6.70 -6.69 15.82
C LYS A 241 -5.30 -6.24 16.23
N SER A 242 -4.55 -5.61 15.32
CA SER A 242 -3.25 -5.04 15.64
C SER A 242 -3.34 -4.01 16.78
N GLY A 243 -4.32 -3.11 16.73
CA GLY A 243 -4.56 -2.15 17.81
C GLY A 243 -4.87 -2.83 19.16
N LEU A 244 -5.62 -3.95 19.15
CA LEU A 244 -5.86 -4.73 20.36
C LEU A 244 -4.56 -5.35 20.90
N TYR A 245 -3.71 -5.92 20.03
CA TYR A 245 -2.42 -6.47 20.46
C TYR A 245 -1.50 -5.38 21.02
N VAL A 246 -1.50 -4.18 20.42
CA VAL A 246 -0.78 -3.02 20.93
C VAL A 246 -1.30 -2.62 22.31
N CYS A 247 -2.61 -2.62 22.52
CA CYS A 247 -3.22 -2.33 23.81
C CYS A 247 -2.75 -3.32 24.89
N LEU A 248 -2.81 -4.62 24.61
CA LEU A 248 -2.37 -5.66 25.54
C LEU A 248 -0.87 -5.56 25.84
N ALA A 249 -0.05 -5.34 24.82
CA ALA A 249 1.40 -5.17 24.98
C ALA A 249 1.73 -3.91 25.80
N SER A 250 1.02 -2.79 25.59
CA SER A 250 1.25 -1.57 26.36
C SER A 250 0.93 -1.75 27.84
N ILE A 251 -0.16 -2.44 28.17
CA ILE A 251 -0.50 -2.77 29.57
C ILE A 251 0.62 -3.62 30.20
N LEU A 252 1.09 -4.66 29.49
CA LEU A 252 2.16 -5.52 29.99
C LEU A 252 3.46 -4.73 30.27
N VAL A 253 3.84 -3.85 29.35
CA VAL A 253 5.03 -3.00 29.48
C VAL A 253 4.87 -2.01 30.65
N ILE A 254 3.70 -1.36 30.77
CA ILE A 254 3.39 -0.44 31.84
C ILE A 254 3.45 -1.15 33.20
N VAL A 255 2.84 -2.31 33.32
CA VAL A 255 2.89 -3.14 34.54
C VAL A 255 4.34 -3.47 34.90
N GLY A 256 5.14 -3.91 33.91
CA GLY A 256 6.56 -4.21 34.12
C GLY A 256 7.37 -3.01 34.61
N ILE A 257 7.16 -1.84 33.99
CA ILE A 257 7.84 -0.60 34.39
C ILE A 257 7.41 -0.17 35.83
N SER A 258 6.09 -0.16 36.08
CA SER A 258 5.56 0.25 37.39
C SER A 258 6.01 -0.66 38.52
N LEU A 259 6.09 -1.98 38.29
CA LEU A 259 6.64 -2.93 39.27
C LEU A 259 8.14 -2.74 39.49
N ALA A 260 8.90 -2.44 38.44
CA ALA A 260 10.34 -2.17 38.56
C ALA A 260 10.64 -0.88 39.32
N LYS A 261 9.69 0.06 39.38
CA LYS A 261 9.79 1.34 40.08
C LYS A 261 9.16 1.33 41.48
N ASP A 262 8.56 0.21 41.88
CA ASP A 262 7.81 0.13 43.14
C ASP A 262 6.70 1.21 43.25
N GLU A 263 6.03 1.49 42.09
CA GLU A 263 4.95 2.47 42.01
C GLU A 263 3.72 2.03 42.82
N LEU A 264 2.97 3.00 43.37
CA LEU A 264 1.72 2.74 44.05
C LEU A 264 0.68 2.13 43.07
N LEU A 265 -0.18 1.23 43.56
CA LEU A 265 -1.24 0.59 42.75
C LEU A 265 -2.14 1.60 42.02
N ILE A 266 -2.36 2.77 42.60
CA ILE A 266 -3.16 3.84 41.99
C ILE A 266 -2.46 4.45 40.77
N GLU A 267 -1.14 4.57 40.78
CA GLU A 267 -0.35 5.07 39.64
C GLU A 267 -0.29 4.02 38.54
N LEU A 268 -0.09 2.76 38.89
CA LEU A 268 -0.18 1.64 37.95
C LEU A 268 -1.55 1.60 37.26
N ALA A 269 -2.66 1.72 38.01
CA ALA A 269 -3.99 1.73 37.46
C ALA A 269 -4.22 2.91 36.49
N ARG A 270 -3.75 4.10 36.87
CA ARG A 270 -3.83 5.32 36.06
C ARG A 270 -3.04 5.18 34.77
N ASN A 271 -1.79 4.72 34.84
CA ASN A 271 -0.93 4.54 33.66
C ASN A 271 -1.48 3.44 32.73
N SER A 272 -2.02 2.36 33.29
CA SER A 272 -2.68 1.29 32.51
C SER A 272 -3.92 1.81 31.78
N LEU A 273 -4.73 2.67 32.40
CA LEU A 273 -5.87 3.32 31.73
C LEU A 273 -5.41 4.16 30.54
N TRP A 274 -4.33 4.93 30.66
CA TRP A 274 -3.76 5.67 29.55
C TRP A 274 -3.22 4.76 28.44
N GLY A 275 -2.65 3.61 28.81
CA GLY A 275 -2.25 2.58 27.84
C GLY A 275 -3.43 2.03 27.03
N ILE A 276 -4.56 1.76 27.68
CA ILE A 276 -5.81 1.33 27.02
C ILE A 276 -6.31 2.42 26.08
N LEU A 277 -6.41 3.66 26.55
CA LEU A 277 -6.86 4.80 25.73
C LEU A 277 -5.95 5.00 24.51
N SER A 278 -4.64 4.81 24.67
CA SER A 278 -3.68 4.88 23.57
C SER A 278 -3.93 3.79 22.53
N GLY A 279 -4.15 2.54 22.95
CA GLY A 279 -4.51 1.44 22.04
C GLY A 279 -5.83 1.69 21.29
N MET A 280 -6.84 2.22 21.97
CA MET A 280 -8.11 2.60 21.34
C MET A 280 -7.93 3.73 20.31
N ALA A 281 -7.11 4.75 20.64
CA ALA A 281 -6.80 5.83 19.72
C ALA A 281 -6.13 5.31 18.44
N VAL A 282 -5.23 4.32 18.57
CA VAL A 282 -4.57 3.65 17.43
C VAL A 282 -5.58 2.92 16.55
N ILE A 283 -6.52 2.18 17.14
CA ILE A 283 -7.57 1.45 16.41
C ILE A 283 -8.40 2.40 15.53
N ILE A 284 -8.66 3.61 16.00
CA ILE A 284 -9.46 4.61 15.28
C ILE A 284 -8.59 5.38 14.28
N ALA A 285 -7.39 5.77 14.68
CA ALA A 285 -6.53 6.67 13.90
C ALA A 285 -5.97 6.01 12.63
N ILE A 286 -5.57 4.74 12.70
CA ILE A 286 -4.95 4.07 11.53
C ILE A 286 -5.92 3.98 10.36
N PRO A 287 -7.14 3.41 10.48
CA PRO A 287 -8.08 3.35 9.36
C PRO A 287 -8.48 4.73 8.81
N GLY A 288 -8.53 5.75 9.69
CA GLY A 288 -8.87 7.12 9.29
C GLY A 288 -7.77 7.84 8.52
N LEU A 289 -6.51 7.59 8.89
CA LEU A 289 -5.35 8.23 8.25
C LEU A 289 -4.87 7.49 7.00
N LEU A 290 -5.13 6.18 6.89
CA LEU A 290 -4.65 5.35 5.80
C LEU A 290 -4.96 5.92 4.41
N PRO A 291 -6.20 6.37 4.07
CA PRO A 291 -6.50 6.93 2.76
C PRO A 291 -5.69 8.19 2.43
N VAL A 292 -5.36 9.00 3.45
CA VAL A 292 -4.53 10.21 3.25
C VAL A 292 -3.10 9.82 2.88
N PHE A 293 -2.54 8.82 3.56
CA PHE A 293 -1.19 8.34 3.28
C PHE A 293 -1.11 7.58 1.95
N GLU A 294 -2.12 6.80 1.58
CA GLU A 294 -2.24 6.17 0.24
C GLU A 294 -2.24 7.22 -0.87
N TYR A 295 -3.01 8.29 -0.70
CA TYR A 295 -3.04 9.39 -1.65
C TYR A 295 -1.68 10.08 -1.78
N LEU A 296 -0.99 10.33 -0.67
CA LEU A 296 0.34 10.96 -0.67
C LEU A 296 1.41 10.05 -1.28
N ALA A 297 1.40 8.77 -0.92
CA ALA A 297 2.34 7.77 -1.43
C ALA A 297 2.08 7.41 -2.89
N LYS A 298 0.83 7.53 -3.35
CA LYS A 298 0.30 7.00 -4.62
C LYS A 298 0.53 5.50 -4.79
N VAL A 299 0.56 4.79 -3.70
CA VAL A 299 0.66 3.34 -3.63
C VAL A 299 -0.65 2.82 -3.02
N PRO A 300 -1.44 2.02 -3.74
CA PRO A 300 -2.62 1.43 -3.15
C PRO A 300 -2.22 0.37 -2.13
N THR A 301 -2.90 0.35 -1.01
CA THR A 301 -2.78 -0.75 -0.06
C THR A 301 -3.61 -1.96 -0.50
N ASN A 302 -3.34 -3.11 0.11
CA ASN A 302 -4.19 -4.29 -0.14
C ASN A 302 -5.65 -4.04 0.26
N ILE A 303 -5.91 -3.18 1.25
CA ILE A 303 -7.28 -2.79 1.64
C ILE A 303 -7.97 -2.06 0.49
N GLN A 304 -7.33 -1.05 -0.07
CA GLN A 304 -7.85 -0.29 -1.21
C GLN A 304 -8.05 -1.19 -2.45
N LEU A 305 -7.07 -2.07 -2.72
CA LEU A 305 -7.20 -3.02 -3.83
C LEU A 305 -8.36 -3.98 -3.62
N LEU A 306 -8.63 -4.45 -2.39
CA LEU A 306 -9.77 -5.32 -2.11
C LEU A 306 -11.11 -4.58 -2.19
N GLU A 307 -11.17 -3.31 -1.83
CA GLU A 307 -12.35 -2.47 -2.05
C GLU A 307 -12.63 -2.30 -3.56
N LEU A 308 -11.58 -2.16 -4.38
CA LEU A 308 -11.68 -2.11 -5.84
C LEU A 308 -11.93 -3.48 -6.49
N ALA A 309 -11.62 -4.58 -5.81
CA ALA A 309 -11.90 -5.94 -6.26
C ALA A 309 -13.38 -6.34 -6.13
N ASP A 310 -14.17 -5.52 -5.45
CA ASP A 310 -15.61 -5.75 -5.32
C ASP A 310 -16.29 -5.50 -6.68
N LEU A 311 -16.91 -6.53 -7.23
CA LEU A 311 -17.63 -6.46 -8.50
C LEU A 311 -18.88 -5.57 -8.41
N GLU A 312 -19.35 -5.25 -7.20
CA GLU A 312 -20.40 -4.27 -6.95
C GLU A 312 -19.90 -2.80 -7.04
N HIS A 313 -18.60 -2.60 -7.27
CA HIS A 313 -18.04 -1.25 -7.45
C HIS A 313 -18.78 -0.51 -8.58
N PRO A 314 -19.19 0.77 -8.38
CA PRO A 314 -20.05 1.49 -9.34
C PRO A 314 -19.55 1.49 -10.79
N LEU A 315 -18.22 1.59 -10.99
CA LEU A 315 -17.62 1.58 -12.31
C LEU A 315 -17.68 0.20 -12.98
N LEU A 316 -17.55 -0.90 -12.22
CA LEU A 316 -17.67 -2.25 -12.75
C LEU A 316 -19.13 -2.60 -13.06
N LYS A 317 -20.09 -2.11 -12.28
CA LYS A 317 -21.50 -2.19 -12.60
C LYS A 317 -21.87 -1.38 -13.85
N GLU A 318 -21.28 -0.19 -14.02
CA GLU A 318 -21.45 0.58 -15.26
C GLU A 318 -20.91 -0.21 -16.46
N LEU A 319 -19.72 -0.85 -16.30
CA LEU A 319 -19.12 -1.70 -17.34
C LEU A 319 -20.02 -2.91 -17.68
N GLU A 320 -20.57 -3.60 -16.66
CA GLU A 320 -21.48 -4.73 -16.85
C GLU A 320 -22.73 -4.34 -17.64
N ASN A 321 -23.31 -3.18 -17.33
CA ASN A 321 -24.53 -2.71 -17.96
C ASN A 321 -24.32 -2.19 -19.39
N VAL A 322 -23.19 -1.52 -19.66
CA VAL A 322 -22.93 -0.83 -20.94
C VAL A 322 -22.15 -1.71 -21.91
N ALA A 323 -21.22 -2.53 -21.42
CA ALA A 323 -20.32 -3.35 -22.23
C ALA A 323 -20.14 -4.74 -21.59
N ARG A 324 -21.22 -5.51 -21.57
CA ARG A 324 -21.31 -6.80 -20.87
C ARG A 324 -20.25 -7.81 -21.33
N GLY A 325 -19.97 -7.86 -22.62
CA GLY A 325 -18.93 -8.74 -23.17
C GLY A 325 -17.55 -8.39 -22.64
N THR A 326 -17.23 -7.08 -22.61
CA THR A 326 -15.97 -6.57 -22.02
C THR A 326 -15.88 -6.86 -20.53
N TYR A 327 -16.99 -6.76 -19.76
CA TYR A 327 -17.02 -7.13 -18.35
C TYR A 327 -16.63 -8.60 -18.14
N HIS A 328 -17.26 -9.53 -18.87
CA HIS A 328 -16.93 -10.96 -18.76
C HIS A 328 -15.51 -11.28 -19.21
N HIS A 329 -15.03 -10.63 -20.29
CA HIS A 329 -13.65 -10.69 -20.71
C HIS A 329 -12.69 -10.26 -19.59
N SER A 330 -12.92 -9.10 -18.97
CA SER A 330 -12.08 -8.56 -17.88
C SER A 330 -12.05 -9.50 -16.67
N VAL A 331 -13.16 -10.16 -16.35
CA VAL A 331 -13.21 -11.17 -15.28
C VAL A 331 -12.37 -12.40 -15.62
N ASN A 332 -12.38 -12.87 -16.88
CA ASN A 332 -11.54 -13.99 -17.32
C ASN A 332 -10.05 -13.62 -17.33
N VAL A 333 -9.71 -12.45 -17.87
CA VAL A 333 -8.35 -11.90 -17.86
C VAL A 333 -7.82 -11.78 -16.43
N SER A 334 -8.68 -11.39 -15.48
CA SER A 334 -8.29 -11.26 -14.08
C SER A 334 -7.85 -12.58 -13.44
N LYS A 335 -8.52 -13.69 -13.77
CA LYS A 335 -8.14 -15.03 -13.29
C LYS A 335 -6.80 -15.48 -13.85
N LEU A 336 -6.58 -15.25 -15.16
CA LEU A 336 -5.31 -15.53 -15.81
C LEU A 336 -4.18 -14.70 -15.15
N ALA A 337 -4.40 -13.38 -15.01
CA ALA A 337 -3.40 -12.47 -14.48
C ALA A 337 -3.07 -12.76 -13.02
N GLU A 338 -4.05 -13.05 -12.17
CA GLU A 338 -3.84 -13.39 -10.75
C GLU A 338 -2.97 -14.64 -10.61
N THR A 339 -3.35 -15.74 -11.28
CA THR A 339 -2.63 -17.01 -11.18
C THR A 339 -1.21 -16.92 -11.74
N ALA A 340 -1.03 -16.19 -12.83
CA ALA A 340 0.31 -15.98 -13.40
C ALA A 340 1.20 -15.11 -12.51
N ALA A 341 0.63 -14.07 -11.88
CA ALA A 341 1.35 -13.23 -10.94
C ALA A 341 1.80 -14.03 -9.69
N GLU A 342 0.95 -14.92 -9.15
CA GLU A 342 1.32 -15.85 -8.07
C GLU A 342 2.49 -16.77 -8.49
N ALA A 343 2.47 -17.32 -9.70
CA ALA A 343 3.50 -18.24 -10.19
C ALA A 343 4.90 -17.62 -10.27
N ILE A 344 4.99 -16.28 -10.42
CA ILE A 344 6.26 -15.55 -10.52
C ILE A 344 6.55 -14.66 -9.31
N ASN A 345 5.76 -14.78 -8.21
CA ASN A 345 5.83 -13.92 -7.03
C ASN A 345 5.70 -12.42 -7.34
N ALA A 346 4.86 -12.05 -8.31
CA ALA A 346 4.41 -10.68 -8.55
C ALA A 346 3.16 -10.37 -7.70
N ASN A 347 2.65 -9.14 -7.75
CA ASN A 347 1.48 -8.76 -6.97
C ASN A 347 0.17 -9.29 -7.60
N ALA A 348 -0.26 -10.48 -7.16
CA ALA A 348 -1.45 -11.17 -7.66
C ALA A 348 -2.74 -10.35 -7.47
N LEU A 349 -2.91 -9.71 -6.30
CA LEU A 349 -4.09 -8.90 -6.02
C LEU A 349 -4.14 -7.67 -6.94
N LEU A 350 -3.02 -6.98 -7.15
CA LEU A 350 -2.95 -5.86 -8.08
C LEU A 350 -3.24 -6.32 -9.51
N SER A 351 -2.67 -7.44 -9.94
CA SER A 351 -2.89 -8.00 -11.30
C SER A 351 -4.36 -8.33 -11.52
N ARG A 352 -5.03 -8.95 -10.54
CA ARG A 352 -6.47 -9.23 -10.60
C ARG A 352 -7.30 -7.96 -10.71
N VAL A 353 -7.05 -7.00 -9.81
CA VAL A 353 -7.83 -5.76 -9.75
C VAL A 353 -7.61 -4.92 -11.00
N ALA A 354 -6.35 -4.73 -11.43
CA ALA A 354 -6.06 -3.96 -12.63
C ALA A 354 -6.68 -4.58 -13.90
N ALA A 355 -6.74 -5.92 -13.95
CA ALA A 355 -7.42 -6.62 -15.05
C ALA A 355 -8.94 -6.35 -15.10
N TYR A 356 -9.62 -6.13 -13.97
CA TYR A 356 -11.03 -5.72 -14.00
C TYR A 356 -11.24 -4.37 -14.67
N TYR A 357 -10.25 -3.47 -14.60
CA TYR A 357 -10.36 -2.09 -15.06
C TYR A 357 -9.60 -1.79 -16.36
N HIS A 358 -8.80 -2.73 -16.89
CA HIS A 358 -7.90 -2.43 -18.02
C HIS A 358 -8.65 -1.91 -19.26
N ASP A 359 -9.86 -2.37 -19.46
CA ASP A 359 -10.69 -2.14 -20.66
C ASP A 359 -11.91 -1.24 -20.43
N ILE A 360 -11.99 -0.51 -19.32
CA ILE A 360 -13.14 0.37 -18.99
C ILE A 360 -13.41 1.45 -20.04
N GLY A 361 -12.44 1.77 -20.88
CA GLY A 361 -12.59 2.74 -21.97
C GLY A 361 -13.47 2.25 -23.12
N LYS A 362 -13.68 0.94 -23.25
CA LYS A 362 -14.57 0.35 -24.26
C LYS A 362 -16.03 0.74 -24.05
N MET A 363 -16.41 1.15 -22.82
CA MET A 363 -17.76 1.68 -22.53
C MET A 363 -18.15 2.91 -23.35
N GLU A 364 -17.20 3.68 -23.88
CA GLU A 364 -17.53 4.87 -24.69
C GLU A 364 -18.12 4.50 -26.05
N ARG A 365 -17.73 3.34 -26.60
CA ARG A 365 -18.18 2.84 -27.90
C ARG A 365 -18.23 1.31 -27.89
N PRO A 366 -19.11 0.69 -27.10
CA PRO A 366 -19.10 -0.76 -26.88
C PRO A 366 -19.31 -1.56 -28.15
N ASP A 367 -20.17 -1.08 -29.08
CA ASP A 367 -20.54 -1.78 -30.31
C ASP A 367 -19.38 -1.96 -31.31
N TYR A 368 -18.27 -1.22 -31.12
CA TYR A 368 -17.07 -1.39 -31.94
C TYR A 368 -16.15 -2.54 -31.46
N PHE A 369 -16.48 -3.19 -30.37
CA PHE A 369 -15.68 -4.30 -29.81
C PHE A 369 -16.44 -5.61 -29.99
N SER A 370 -15.81 -6.58 -30.64
CA SER A 370 -16.43 -7.85 -31.07
C SER A 370 -17.11 -8.62 -29.95
N GLU A 371 -16.59 -8.51 -28.71
CA GLU A 371 -17.15 -9.16 -27.53
C GLU A 371 -18.50 -8.59 -27.08
N ASN A 372 -18.86 -7.38 -27.54
CA ASN A 372 -20.13 -6.72 -27.23
C ASN A 372 -21.11 -6.71 -28.40
N GLN A 373 -20.69 -7.21 -29.59
CA GLN A 373 -21.55 -7.23 -30.77
C GLN A 373 -22.58 -8.36 -30.68
N GLU A 374 -23.84 -8.02 -30.88
CA GLU A 374 -24.95 -8.98 -31.03
C GLU A 374 -25.25 -9.17 -32.52
N ASN A 375 -25.61 -10.38 -32.92
CA ASN A 375 -26.16 -10.70 -34.28
C ASN A 375 -25.22 -10.60 -35.49
N GLY A 376 -23.90 -10.69 -35.34
CA GLY A 376 -22.98 -10.88 -36.49
C GLY A 376 -22.75 -9.67 -37.39
N ASN A 377 -23.33 -8.50 -37.12
CA ASN A 377 -23.08 -7.27 -37.87
C ASN A 377 -21.85 -6.55 -37.31
N ASN A 378 -20.71 -6.70 -37.95
CA ASN A 378 -19.49 -6.02 -37.58
C ASN A 378 -19.43 -4.60 -38.16
N ILE A 379 -19.53 -3.57 -37.34
CA ILE A 379 -19.46 -2.15 -37.77
C ILE A 379 -18.17 -1.87 -38.57
N HIS A 380 -17.08 -2.58 -38.25
CA HIS A 380 -15.81 -2.43 -38.95
C HIS A 380 -15.80 -2.91 -40.42
N ASP A 381 -16.85 -3.56 -40.86
CA ASP A 381 -17.00 -3.92 -42.28
C ASP A 381 -17.50 -2.75 -43.14
N THR A 382 -18.05 -1.72 -42.51
CA THR A 382 -18.58 -0.51 -43.17
C THR A 382 -17.62 0.66 -43.16
N ILE A 383 -16.52 0.58 -42.43
CA ILE A 383 -15.52 1.66 -42.25
C ILE A 383 -14.12 1.18 -42.62
N GLY A 384 -13.28 2.10 -43.10
CA GLY A 384 -11.92 1.77 -43.53
C GLY A 384 -11.03 1.29 -42.38
N PRO A 385 -10.02 0.44 -42.67
CA PRO A 385 -9.17 -0.19 -41.67
C PRO A 385 -8.43 0.81 -40.75
N LEU A 386 -7.97 1.93 -41.32
CA LEU A 386 -7.27 2.96 -40.52
C LEU A 386 -8.19 3.64 -39.51
N LEU A 387 -9.44 3.92 -39.90
CA LEU A 387 -10.42 4.50 -38.98
C LEU A 387 -10.81 3.49 -37.90
N SER A 388 -10.97 2.22 -38.26
CA SER A 388 -11.19 1.13 -37.31
C SER A 388 -10.07 1.02 -36.29
N ALA A 389 -8.81 1.02 -36.72
CA ALA A 389 -7.66 1.00 -35.81
C ALA A 389 -7.62 2.21 -34.85
N LYS A 390 -7.96 3.42 -35.36
CA LYS A 390 -8.03 4.62 -34.51
C LYS A 390 -9.12 4.52 -33.43
N ILE A 391 -10.28 3.96 -33.78
CA ILE A 391 -11.39 3.75 -32.83
C ILE A 391 -10.97 2.73 -31.78
N ILE A 392 -10.42 1.59 -32.21
CA ILE A 392 -9.93 0.57 -31.26
C ILE A 392 -8.88 1.16 -30.32
N LYS A 393 -7.85 1.85 -30.84
CA LYS A 393 -6.81 2.46 -30.01
C LYS A 393 -7.34 3.50 -29.02
N SER A 394 -8.47 4.14 -29.30
CA SER A 394 -9.01 5.21 -28.45
C SER A 394 -9.46 4.73 -27.06
N HIS A 395 -9.82 3.42 -26.90
CA HIS A 395 -10.28 2.93 -25.59
C HIS A 395 -9.22 3.08 -24.48
N VAL A 396 -7.95 3.00 -24.81
CA VAL A 396 -6.86 3.22 -23.84
C VAL A 396 -6.93 4.65 -23.27
N ILE A 397 -7.10 5.64 -24.14
CA ILE A 397 -7.18 7.05 -23.75
C ILE A 397 -8.46 7.31 -22.94
N GLU A 398 -9.58 6.79 -23.40
CA GLU A 398 -10.88 6.93 -22.71
C GLU A 398 -10.87 6.17 -21.36
N GLY A 399 -10.22 5.01 -21.29
CA GLY A 399 -10.01 4.26 -20.07
C GLY A 399 -9.26 5.06 -19.01
N VAL A 400 -8.14 5.69 -19.38
CA VAL A 400 -7.38 6.57 -18.46
C VAL A 400 -8.21 7.76 -18.01
N LYS A 401 -9.04 8.36 -18.88
CA LYS A 401 -9.95 9.46 -18.50
C LYS A 401 -10.99 9.00 -17.48
N LYS A 402 -11.62 7.84 -17.70
CA LYS A 402 -12.57 7.24 -16.76
C LYS A 402 -11.90 6.90 -15.44
N ALA A 403 -10.73 6.28 -15.44
CA ALA A 403 -9.96 5.96 -14.24
C ALA A 403 -9.71 7.21 -13.37
N LYS A 404 -9.31 8.33 -14.01
CA LYS A 404 -9.13 9.62 -13.31
C LYS A 404 -10.44 10.19 -12.77
N LYS A 405 -11.53 10.10 -13.54
CA LYS A 405 -12.86 10.55 -13.11
C LYS A 405 -13.33 9.82 -11.85
N TYR A 406 -13.10 8.50 -11.79
CA TYR A 406 -13.45 7.65 -10.66
C TYR A 406 -12.36 7.57 -9.58
N ARG A 407 -11.27 8.36 -9.73
CA ARG A 407 -10.15 8.46 -8.79
C ARG A 407 -9.50 7.11 -8.48
N LEU A 408 -9.36 6.26 -9.50
CA LEU A 408 -8.62 5.01 -9.34
C LEU A 408 -7.15 5.28 -8.99
N PRO A 409 -6.49 4.37 -8.26
CA PRO A 409 -5.07 4.47 -7.96
C PRO A 409 -4.20 4.65 -9.21
N LYS A 410 -3.14 5.43 -9.10
CA LYS A 410 -2.27 5.76 -10.25
C LYS A 410 -1.70 4.51 -10.93
N VAL A 411 -1.38 3.47 -10.19
CA VAL A 411 -0.87 2.21 -10.74
C VAL A 411 -1.89 1.53 -11.67
N ILE A 412 -3.19 1.64 -11.38
CA ILE A 412 -4.25 1.11 -12.25
C ILE A 412 -4.38 1.98 -13.51
N GLU A 413 -4.32 3.33 -13.38
CA GLU A 413 -4.28 4.22 -14.55
C GLU A 413 -3.08 3.91 -15.46
N ASP A 414 -1.91 3.62 -14.87
CA ASP A 414 -0.70 3.28 -15.62
C ASP A 414 -0.88 1.96 -16.37
N ILE A 415 -1.39 0.92 -15.71
CA ILE A 415 -1.68 -0.37 -16.36
C ILE A 415 -2.69 -0.22 -17.48
N ILE A 416 -3.76 0.59 -17.32
CA ILE A 416 -4.71 0.90 -18.41
C ILE A 416 -3.98 1.53 -19.60
N SER A 417 -2.99 2.38 -19.38
CA SER A 417 -2.25 3.00 -20.48
C SER A 417 -1.23 2.07 -21.13
N GLU A 418 -0.78 1.03 -20.42
CA GLU A 418 0.34 0.17 -20.77
C GLU A 418 -0.08 -1.20 -21.35
N HIS A 419 -1.32 -1.64 -21.10
CA HIS A 419 -1.73 -3.03 -21.38
C HIS A 419 -1.68 -3.43 -22.87
N HIS A 420 -1.62 -2.49 -23.78
CA HIS A 420 -1.35 -2.76 -25.20
C HIS A 420 0.06 -2.31 -25.63
N GLY A 421 0.77 -1.55 -24.81
CA GLY A 421 2.12 -1.05 -25.10
C GLY A 421 2.16 -0.27 -26.42
N THR A 422 3.09 -0.65 -27.30
CA THR A 422 3.25 -0.13 -28.66
C THR A 422 2.91 -1.19 -29.72
N SER A 423 2.12 -2.19 -29.36
CA SER A 423 1.78 -3.28 -30.27
C SER A 423 0.89 -2.83 -31.42
N THR A 424 0.96 -3.55 -32.54
CA THR A 424 0.15 -3.29 -33.73
C THR A 424 -1.25 -3.87 -33.60
N VAL A 425 -2.29 -3.15 -34.06
CA VAL A 425 -3.65 -3.68 -34.25
C VAL A 425 -3.64 -4.53 -35.53
N SER A 426 -3.05 -5.74 -35.41
CA SER A 426 -2.65 -6.59 -36.56
C SER A 426 -3.78 -6.85 -37.55
N PHE A 427 -5.00 -7.11 -37.03
CA PHE A 427 -6.15 -7.41 -37.91
C PHE A 427 -6.42 -6.29 -38.93
N PHE A 428 -6.46 -5.05 -38.48
CA PHE A 428 -6.75 -3.91 -39.37
C PHE A 428 -5.54 -3.51 -40.20
N TYR A 429 -4.33 -3.74 -39.74
CA TYR A 429 -3.13 -3.56 -40.53
C TYR A 429 -3.09 -4.55 -41.70
N GLU A 430 -3.32 -5.84 -41.44
CA GLU A 430 -3.37 -6.88 -42.45
C GLU A 430 -4.54 -6.66 -43.44
N LYS A 431 -5.72 -6.22 -42.93
CA LYS A 431 -6.87 -5.85 -43.79
C LYS A 431 -6.52 -4.69 -44.71
N ALA A 432 -5.84 -3.64 -44.21
CA ALA A 432 -5.38 -2.52 -45.00
C ALA A 432 -4.40 -2.96 -46.11
N LEU A 433 -3.45 -3.83 -45.80
CA LEU A 433 -2.52 -4.40 -46.78
C LEU A 433 -3.23 -5.26 -47.84
N ALA A 434 -4.28 -5.98 -47.49
CA ALA A 434 -5.05 -6.82 -48.40
C ALA A 434 -5.95 -6.00 -49.36
N GLU A 435 -6.51 -4.89 -48.85
CA GLU A 435 -7.37 -4.00 -49.67
C GLU A 435 -6.58 -3.10 -50.62
N THR A 436 -5.28 -2.94 -50.38
CA THR A 436 -4.41 -2.06 -51.19
C THR A 436 -3.66 -2.85 -52.25
N GLY A 437 -3.60 -2.31 -53.46
CA GLY A 437 -2.87 -2.91 -54.57
C GLY A 437 -1.37 -3.07 -54.27
N ALA A 438 -0.71 -4.03 -54.92
CA ALA A 438 0.69 -4.39 -54.64
C ALA A 438 1.67 -3.21 -54.75
N GLU A 439 1.39 -2.24 -55.63
CA GLU A 439 2.24 -1.04 -55.84
C GLU A 439 2.08 -0.02 -54.71
N ASP A 440 0.90 0.10 -54.12
CA ASP A 440 0.57 1.10 -53.08
C ASP A 440 0.76 0.59 -51.62
N ARG A 441 1.06 -0.70 -51.43
CA ARG A 441 1.32 -1.28 -50.10
C ARG A 441 2.44 -0.58 -49.32
N LYS A 442 3.42 -0.02 -50.01
CA LYS A 442 4.52 0.75 -49.40
C LYS A 442 4.07 2.09 -48.80
N ALA A 443 2.88 2.56 -49.15
CA ALA A 443 2.31 3.79 -48.61
C ALA A 443 1.60 3.59 -47.25
N ILE A 444 1.35 2.32 -46.86
CA ILE A 444 0.72 1.99 -45.60
C ILE A 444 1.81 1.93 -44.54
N ASP A 445 1.78 2.89 -43.58
CA ASP A 445 2.70 2.91 -42.44
C ASP A 445 2.13 2.06 -41.31
N GLU A 446 2.90 1.08 -40.84
CA GLU A 446 2.53 0.26 -39.68
C GLU A 446 2.36 1.09 -38.41
N GLU A 447 3.11 2.21 -38.26
CA GLU A 447 3.02 3.10 -37.12
C GLU A 447 1.61 3.70 -36.93
N ASP A 448 0.85 3.90 -37.99
CA ASP A 448 -0.55 4.35 -37.93
C ASP A 448 -1.47 3.34 -37.23
N PHE A 449 -1.10 2.07 -37.25
CA PHE A 449 -1.84 0.95 -36.65
C PHE A 449 -1.28 0.55 -35.28
N ARG A 450 -0.13 1.10 -34.85
CA ARG A 450 0.45 0.83 -33.51
C ARG A 450 -0.22 1.65 -32.41
N TYR A 451 -0.34 1.06 -31.23
CA TYR A 451 -0.71 1.81 -30.01
C TYR A 451 0.38 2.81 -29.65
N ASN A 452 0.00 3.90 -28.98
CA ASN A 452 0.93 5.00 -28.66
C ASN A 452 1.80 4.72 -27.42
N GLY A 453 1.59 3.59 -26.74
CA GLY A 453 2.32 3.22 -25.55
C GLY A 453 1.95 3.99 -24.29
N PRO A 454 2.73 3.91 -23.23
CA PRO A 454 4.05 3.24 -23.13
C PRO A 454 3.98 1.72 -23.13
N LYS A 455 5.13 1.05 -23.31
CA LYS A 455 5.26 -0.39 -23.07
C LYS A 455 5.02 -0.69 -21.59
N PRO A 456 4.67 -1.94 -21.21
CA PRO A 456 4.53 -2.33 -19.81
C PRO A 456 5.77 -2.00 -18.99
N GLN A 457 5.57 -1.25 -17.89
CA GLN A 457 6.65 -0.80 -17.00
C GLN A 457 6.79 -1.68 -15.75
N SER A 458 5.83 -2.58 -15.52
CA SER A 458 5.82 -3.50 -14.39
C SER A 458 5.54 -4.93 -14.84
N LYS A 459 5.86 -5.91 -13.98
CA LYS A 459 5.51 -7.32 -14.22
C LYS A 459 4.01 -7.50 -14.35
N GLU A 460 3.23 -6.81 -13.52
CA GLU A 460 1.78 -6.87 -13.50
C GLU A 460 1.17 -6.34 -14.81
N ALA A 461 1.64 -5.21 -15.32
CA ALA A 461 1.20 -4.66 -16.61
C ALA A 461 1.50 -5.61 -17.78
N ALA A 462 2.70 -6.22 -17.78
CA ALA A 462 3.09 -7.19 -18.78
C ALA A 462 2.25 -8.47 -18.72
N ILE A 463 1.95 -8.96 -17.50
CA ILE A 463 1.05 -10.12 -17.32
C ILE A 463 -0.33 -9.82 -17.88
N ILE A 464 -0.88 -8.63 -17.62
CA ILE A 464 -2.21 -8.23 -18.12
C ILE A 464 -2.20 -8.16 -19.66
N MET A 465 -1.17 -7.56 -20.28
CA MET A 465 -1.02 -7.56 -21.75
C MET A 465 -1.05 -8.98 -22.32
N LEU A 466 -0.32 -9.91 -21.71
CA LEU A 466 -0.27 -11.29 -22.17
C LEU A 466 -1.59 -12.02 -21.93
N ALA A 467 -2.22 -11.81 -20.76
CA ALA A 467 -3.48 -12.42 -20.38
C ALA A 467 -4.64 -11.96 -21.30
N ASP A 468 -4.70 -10.67 -21.60
CA ASP A 468 -5.67 -10.08 -22.54
C ASP A 468 -5.55 -10.74 -23.92
N CYS A 469 -4.34 -10.77 -24.51
CA CYS A 469 -4.11 -11.41 -25.81
C CYS A 469 -4.52 -12.89 -25.81
N VAL A 470 -4.18 -13.61 -24.75
CA VAL A 470 -4.43 -15.04 -24.64
C VAL A 470 -5.91 -15.34 -24.44
N GLU A 471 -6.62 -14.56 -23.59
CA GLU A 471 -8.08 -14.72 -23.41
C GLU A 471 -8.83 -14.47 -24.71
N ALA A 472 -8.55 -13.34 -25.38
CA ALA A 472 -9.24 -12.99 -26.62
C ALA A 472 -9.04 -14.04 -27.73
N ALA A 473 -7.82 -14.54 -27.90
CA ALA A 473 -7.52 -15.56 -28.90
C ALA A 473 -8.11 -16.93 -28.54
N SER A 474 -8.05 -17.34 -27.27
CA SER A 474 -8.62 -18.62 -26.84
C SER A 474 -10.15 -18.64 -26.99
N ARG A 475 -10.82 -17.54 -26.65
CA ARG A 475 -12.26 -17.38 -26.86
C ARG A 475 -12.63 -17.48 -28.35
N SER A 476 -11.89 -16.78 -29.22
CA SER A 476 -12.12 -16.87 -30.68
C SER A 476 -11.89 -18.28 -31.23
N MET A 477 -10.84 -18.97 -30.75
CA MET A 477 -10.59 -20.35 -31.14
C MET A 477 -11.74 -21.28 -30.73
N MET A 478 -12.24 -21.14 -29.52
CA MET A 478 -13.31 -21.99 -28.98
C MET A 478 -14.67 -21.72 -29.65
N SER A 479 -14.97 -20.47 -29.99
CA SER A 479 -16.21 -20.13 -30.73
C SER A 479 -16.27 -20.69 -32.13
N ASN A 480 -15.11 -20.88 -32.78
CA ASN A 480 -15.02 -21.38 -34.15
C ASN A 480 -14.91 -22.92 -34.26
N LEU A 481 -14.69 -23.62 -33.13
CA LEU A 481 -14.50 -25.08 -33.11
C LEU A 481 -15.39 -25.74 -32.02
N PRO A 482 -16.73 -25.59 -32.08
CA PRO A 482 -17.60 -26.02 -30.97
C PRO A 482 -17.65 -27.55 -30.76
N GLU A 483 -17.30 -28.36 -31.77
CA GLU A 483 -17.41 -29.83 -31.72
C GLU A 483 -16.05 -30.56 -31.61
N SER A 484 -14.93 -29.84 -31.62
CA SER A 484 -13.61 -30.46 -31.53
C SER A 484 -13.07 -30.43 -30.11
N PRO A 485 -12.68 -31.56 -29.51
CA PRO A 485 -12.05 -31.54 -28.19
C PRO A 485 -10.70 -30.83 -28.26
N THR A 486 -10.64 -29.58 -27.78
CA THR A 486 -9.39 -28.84 -27.65
C THR A 486 -8.51 -29.52 -26.62
N THR A 487 -7.32 -29.95 -27.02
CA THR A 487 -6.39 -30.61 -26.14
C THR A 487 -5.55 -29.57 -25.37
N TYR A 488 -5.05 -29.97 -24.20
CA TYR A 488 -4.09 -29.17 -23.44
C TYR A 488 -2.88 -28.72 -24.28
N LYS A 489 -2.45 -29.56 -25.22
CA LYS A 489 -1.35 -29.27 -26.15
C LYS A 489 -1.70 -28.11 -27.09
N ASP A 490 -2.94 -28.06 -27.61
CA ASP A 490 -3.37 -27.02 -28.54
C ASP A 490 -3.45 -25.66 -27.86
N LEU A 491 -3.98 -25.62 -26.62
CA LEU A 491 -3.97 -24.41 -25.79
C LEU A 491 -2.54 -23.97 -25.45
N GLY A 492 -1.66 -24.91 -25.09
CA GLY A 492 -0.25 -24.60 -24.81
C GLY A 492 0.49 -24.03 -26.03
N ASN A 493 0.22 -24.56 -27.24
CA ASN A 493 0.79 -24.04 -28.49
C ASN A 493 0.27 -22.63 -28.80
N LEU A 494 -1.03 -22.38 -28.62
CA LEU A 494 -1.63 -21.06 -28.80
C LEU A 494 -0.98 -20.04 -27.85
N VAL A 495 -0.94 -20.34 -26.54
CA VAL A 495 -0.35 -19.49 -25.52
C VAL A 495 1.11 -19.18 -25.84
N GLY A 496 1.91 -20.21 -26.16
CA GLY A 496 3.32 -20.03 -26.51
C GLY A 496 3.52 -19.15 -27.73
N THR A 497 2.70 -19.31 -28.78
CA THR A 497 2.77 -18.51 -30.01
C THR A 497 2.46 -17.04 -29.75
N LEU A 498 1.41 -16.75 -28.97
CA LEU A 498 1.01 -15.38 -28.64
C LEU A 498 2.03 -14.66 -27.77
N ILE A 499 2.55 -15.34 -26.74
CA ILE A 499 3.59 -14.80 -25.87
C ILE A 499 4.85 -14.50 -26.68
N ASN A 500 5.31 -15.45 -27.51
CA ASN A 500 6.49 -15.25 -28.36
C ASN A 500 6.29 -14.08 -29.35
N LYS A 501 5.10 -13.89 -29.88
CA LYS A 501 4.79 -12.73 -30.73
C LYS A 501 5.02 -11.41 -29.99
N ARG A 502 4.58 -11.30 -28.74
CA ARG A 502 4.76 -10.08 -27.91
C ARG A 502 6.22 -9.88 -27.49
N VAL A 503 6.93 -10.95 -27.16
CA VAL A 503 8.36 -10.91 -26.85
C VAL A 503 9.18 -10.47 -28.07
N ASN A 504 8.93 -11.04 -29.25
CA ASN A 504 9.61 -10.68 -30.48
C ASN A 504 9.31 -9.24 -30.94
N ASP A 505 8.14 -8.69 -30.60
CA ASP A 505 7.78 -7.27 -30.81
C ASP A 505 8.35 -6.36 -29.69
N SER A 506 9.27 -6.89 -28.86
CA SER A 506 9.94 -6.14 -27.79
C SER A 506 9.00 -5.46 -26.78
N GLN A 507 7.78 -5.96 -26.61
CA GLN A 507 6.81 -5.35 -25.69
C GLN A 507 7.15 -5.59 -24.23
N MET A 508 7.95 -6.61 -23.92
CA MET A 508 8.32 -7.02 -22.56
C MET A 508 9.61 -6.36 -22.03
N ASP A 509 10.34 -5.61 -22.89
CA ASP A 509 11.72 -5.15 -22.59
C ASP A 509 11.83 -4.22 -21.38
N GLU A 510 10.74 -3.51 -21.02
CA GLU A 510 10.71 -2.53 -19.95
C GLU A 510 10.01 -3.07 -18.66
N SER A 511 9.54 -4.32 -18.69
CA SER A 511 8.67 -4.88 -17.64
C SER A 511 9.37 -5.61 -16.50
N ALA A 512 10.70 -5.74 -16.56
CA ALA A 512 11.52 -6.54 -15.63
C ALA A 512 11.12 -8.03 -15.53
N LEU A 513 10.43 -8.60 -16.55
CA LEU A 513 10.19 -10.02 -16.66
C LEU A 513 11.45 -10.76 -17.12
N THR A 514 11.73 -11.89 -16.50
CA THR A 514 12.79 -12.81 -16.96
C THR A 514 12.22 -13.86 -17.91
N LEU A 515 13.09 -14.51 -18.69
CA LEU A 515 12.67 -15.64 -19.52
C LEU A 515 12.08 -16.78 -18.69
N GLY A 516 12.57 -16.96 -17.45
CA GLY A 516 12.01 -17.93 -16.51
C GLY A 516 10.59 -17.55 -16.05
N ASP A 517 10.32 -16.25 -15.84
CA ASP A 517 8.97 -15.75 -15.51
C ASP A 517 8.02 -15.99 -16.69
N ILE A 518 8.44 -15.70 -17.92
CA ILE A 518 7.63 -15.88 -19.14
C ILE A 518 7.21 -17.35 -19.29
N LYS A 519 8.11 -18.31 -19.04
CA LYS A 519 7.79 -19.73 -19.07
C LYS A 519 6.71 -20.10 -18.05
N LYS A 520 6.86 -19.65 -16.79
CA LYS A 520 5.88 -19.91 -15.73
C LYS A 520 4.51 -19.27 -16.04
N ILE A 521 4.50 -18.06 -16.61
CA ILE A 521 3.28 -17.39 -17.05
C ILE A 521 2.56 -18.23 -18.12
N ALA A 522 3.29 -18.74 -19.13
CA ALA A 522 2.72 -19.58 -20.18
C ALA A 522 2.12 -20.88 -19.62
N GLU A 523 2.82 -21.55 -18.70
CA GLU A 523 2.32 -22.74 -18.03
C GLU A 523 1.05 -22.45 -17.22
N SER A 524 1.04 -21.35 -16.45
CA SER A 524 -0.10 -20.90 -15.66
C SER A 524 -1.32 -20.59 -16.54
N PHE A 525 -1.15 -19.81 -17.62
CA PHE A 525 -2.24 -19.51 -18.54
C PHE A 525 -2.84 -20.77 -19.15
N THR A 526 -1.98 -21.69 -19.60
CA THR A 526 -2.44 -22.97 -20.18
C THR A 526 -3.26 -23.77 -19.18
N GLN A 527 -2.83 -23.83 -17.92
CA GLN A 527 -3.56 -24.53 -16.86
C GLN A 527 -4.94 -23.89 -16.59
N VAL A 528 -5.00 -22.57 -16.47
CA VAL A 528 -6.26 -21.84 -16.22
C VAL A 528 -7.22 -21.99 -17.38
N LEU A 529 -6.77 -21.83 -18.64
CA LEU A 529 -7.60 -22.00 -19.82
C LEU A 529 -8.16 -23.41 -19.95
N ASN A 530 -7.33 -24.42 -19.65
CA ASN A 530 -7.79 -25.79 -19.64
C ASN A 530 -8.91 -26.02 -18.62
N GLY A 531 -8.83 -25.37 -17.45
CA GLY A 531 -9.91 -25.41 -16.45
C GLY A 531 -11.18 -24.67 -16.90
N ILE A 532 -11.04 -23.55 -17.63
CA ILE A 532 -12.19 -22.78 -18.16
C ILE A 532 -12.91 -23.54 -19.28
N TYR A 533 -12.16 -24.15 -20.20
CA TYR A 533 -12.69 -24.78 -21.39
C TYR A 533 -12.80 -26.30 -21.30
N HIS A 534 -12.59 -26.89 -20.11
CA HIS A 534 -12.78 -28.32 -19.94
C HIS A 534 -14.24 -28.67 -20.23
N SER A 535 -14.45 -29.56 -21.22
CA SER A 535 -15.78 -30.02 -21.59
C SER A 535 -16.47 -30.62 -20.35
N ARG A 536 -17.61 -30.07 -19.98
CA ARG A 536 -18.51 -30.76 -19.04
C ARG A 536 -18.78 -32.14 -19.61
N ILE A 537 -18.68 -33.18 -18.77
CA ILE A 537 -19.15 -34.51 -19.11
C ILE A 537 -20.58 -34.33 -19.65
N VAL A 538 -20.79 -34.66 -20.92
CA VAL A 538 -22.12 -34.67 -21.50
C VAL A 538 -22.88 -35.77 -20.74
N TYR A 539 -23.76 -35.36 -19.84
CA TYR A 539 -24.71 -36.30 -19.29
C TYR A 539 -25.49 -36.83 -20.47
N PRO A 540 -25.60 -38.17 -20.67
CA PRO A 540 -26.45 -38.71 -21.73
C PRO A 540 -27.84 -38.08 -21.55
N GLU A 541 -28.36 -37.43 -22.59
CA GLU A 541 -29.75 -37.00 -22.63
C GLU A 541 -30.55 -38.24 -22.25
N GLU A 542 -31.50 -38.12 -21.32
CA GLU A 542 -32.49 -39.14 -21.05
C GLU A 542 -33.18 -39.43 -22.37
N GLU A 543 -32.67 -40.44 -23.09
CA GLU A 543 -33.45 -41.02 -24.19
C GLU A 543 -34.80 -41.40 -23.56
N THR A 544 -35.81 -40.69 -24.02
CA THR A 544 -37.20 -40.90 -23.63
C THR A 544 -37.45 -42.41 -23.48
N MET A 545 -37.64 -42.88 -22.25
CA MET A 545 -37.90 -44.28 -21.92
C MET A 545 -39.21 -44.74 -22.58
N THR A 546 -39.10 -45.18 -23.85
CA THR A 546 -40.17 -45.90 -24.53
C THR A 546 -39.84 -47.39 -24.73
N ASN A 547 -38.72 -47.87 -24.10
CA ASN A 547 -38.39 -49.29 -24.18
C ASN A 547 -38.61 -49.98 -22.79
N PRO A 548 -39.57 -50.88 -22.65
CA PRO A 548 -39.89 -51.57 -21.39
C PRO A 548 -38.76 -52.42 -20.79
N GLN A 549 -37.69 -52.72 -21.59
CA GLN A 549 -36.56 -53.53 -21.10
C GLN A 549 -35.52 -52.74 -20.32
N SER A 550 -35.41 -51.41 -20.48
CA SER A 550 -34.47 -50.58 -19.73
C SER A 550 -34.93 -50.32 -18.29
N SER A 551 -36.23 -50.43 -18.01
CA SER A 551 -36.78 -50.24 -16.64
C SER A 551 -36.47 -51.40 -15.67
N ILE A 552 -36.11 -52.58 -16.19
CA ILE A 552 -35.78 -53.76 -15.36
C ILE A 552 -34.31 -53.66 -14.89
N LEU A 553 -33.40 -53.23 -15.78
CA LEU A 553 -31.98 -53.04 -15.44
C LEU A 553 -31.74 -51.90 -14.42
N MET A 554 -32.50 -50.79 -14.49
CA MET A 554 -32.40 -49.72 -13.48
C MET A 554 -32.94 -50.12 -12.11
N ARG A 555 -33.95 -50.97 -12.04
CA ARG A 555 -34.43 -51.49 -10.74
C ARG A 555 -33.43 -52.41 -10.06
N GLU A 556 -32.63 -53.16 -10.80
CA GLU A 556 -31.54 -53.98 -10.24
C GLU A 556 -30.35 -53.14 -9.77
N VAL A 557 -29.98 -52.06 -10.45
CA VAL A 557 -28.90 -51.14 -10.05
C VAL A 557 -29.30 -50.38 -8.77
N ILE A 558 -30.52 -49.85 -8.69
CA ILE A 558 -31.02 -49.13 -7.52
C ILE A 558 -31.16 -50.02 -6.28
N ASN A 559 -31.53 -51.31 -6.47
CA ASN A 559 -31.60 -52.27 -5.35
C ASN A 559 -30.22 -52.74 -4.89
N ASN A 560 -29.20 -52.76 -5.74
CA ASN A 560 -27.82 -53.08 -5.37
C ASN A 560 -27.14 -51.96 -4.57
N ASP A 561 -27.42 -50.69 -4.90
CA ASP A 561 -26.89 -49.53 -4.15
C ASP A 561 -27.53 -49.38 -2.75
N ARG A 562 -28.78 -49.78 -2.57
CA ARG A 562 -29.44 -49.78 -1.22
C ARG A 562 -28.86 -50.78 -0.25
N ASN A 563 -28.23 -51.85 -0.73
CA ASN A 563 -27.59 -52.85 0.12
C ASN A 563 -26.13 -52.56 0.51
N GLN A 564 -25.52 -51.49 -0.02
CA GLN A 564 -24.14 -51.10 0.32
C GLN A 564 -24.03 -49.88 1.24
N GLN A 565 -25.12 -49.20 1.60
CA GLN A 565 -25.09 -48.07 2.54
C GLN A 565 -25.55 -48.44 3.94
N ILE A 566 -24.85 -49.36 4.62
CA ILE A 566 -24.85 -49.47 6.07
C ILE A 566 -23.40 -49.43 6.54
N TYR A 567 -22.81 -48.24 6.55
CA TYR A 567 -21.67 -47.95 7.41
C TYR A 567 -21.99 -46.76 8.30
N ARG A 568 -22.08 -47.06 9.60
CA ARG A 568 -22.29 -46.14 10.71
C ARG A 568 -21.14 -45.15 10.80
N TYR A 569 -21.46 -43.87 10.93
CA TYR A 569 -20.55 -42.87 11.48
C TYR A 569 -20.43 -43.07 13.00
N PRO A 570 -19.23 -43.11 13.59
CA PRO A 570 -19.06 -42.99 15.03
C PRO A 570 -19.15 -41.52 15.43
N SER A 571 -20.02 -41.28 16.41
CA SER A 571 -20.09 -40.04 17.18
C SER A 571 -18.80 -39.85 18.00
N LYS A 572 -18.08 -38.76 17.77
CA LYS A 572 -17.42 -37.95 18.83
C LYS A 572 -17.15 -36.54 18.33
#